data_5c562240d1169de141792a6d59f08f49
#
_entry.id   5c562240d1169de141792a6d59f08f49
#
_cell.length_a   1.000
_cell.length_b   1.000
_cell.length_c   1.000
_cell.angle_alpha   90.00
_cell.angle_beta   90.00
_cell.angle_gamma   90.00
#
_symmetry.space_group_name_H-M   'P 1'
#
loop_
_entity.id
_entity.type
_entity.pdbx_description
1 polymer ?
#
loop_
_entity_poly.entity_id
_entity_poly.type
_entity_poly.pdbx_seq_one_letter_code
_entity_poly.pdbx_strand_id
1 'polypeptide(L)'
;MQILTKTQIQQKIARLAFEILENNFEEKELILAGINFNGMTFAGMLREALLKITKIPVRLIQIRLNPAKPLQDPVVIDVDVEQLKSKAIIIVDDVANTGRTIFYAVRPLMEIVPSKIEVAVLVDRKHKSFPIAVDYVGISLATTIQEDIDVRIRDTKAWAVHIH
;
A
#
# COMPACT_ATOMS: atom_id res chain seq x y z
N MET A 1 11.17 16.22 12.08
CA MET A 1 9.93 16.52 12.88
C MET A 1 8.99 15.32 12.80
N GLN A 2 8.46 14.88 13.96
CA GLN A 2 7.49 13.80 14.00
C GLN A 2 6.11 14.28 13.55
N ILE A 3 5.51 13.59 12.57
CA ILE A 3 4.18 13.93 12.04
C ILE A 3 3.11 13.01 12.62
N LEU A 4 3.41 11.73 12.79
CA LEU A 4 2.48 10.75 13.34
C LEU A 4 3.12 9.96 14.48
N THR A 5 2.37 9.83 15.57
CA THR A 5 2.68 8.91 16.67
C THR A 5 2.12 7.52 16.39
N LYS A 6 2.51 6.53 17.19
CA LYS A 6 1.97 5.16 17.10
C LYS A 6 0.45 5.13 17.21
N THR A 7 -0.12 5.85 18.19
CA THR A 7 -1.57 5.90 18.37
C THR A 7 -2.28 6.48 17.15
N GLN A 8 -1.74 7.54 16.57
CA GLN A 8 -2.30 8.15 15.36
C GLN A 8 -2.21 7.20 14.16
N ILE A 9 -1.10 6.46 14.01
CA ILE A 9 -0.96 5.46 12.96
C ILE A 9 -2.03 4.36 13.14
N GLN A 10 -2.23 3.86 14.35
CA GLN A 10 -3.26 2.85 14.64
C GLN A 10 -4.67 3.35 14.30
N GLN A 11 -4.99 4.60 14.61
CA GLN A 11 -6.27 5.22 14.28
C GLN A 11 -6.46 5.31 12.76
N LYS A 12 -5.41 5.68 12.02
CA LYS A 12 -5.46 5.74 10.56
C LYS A 12 -5.64 4.36 9.93
N ILE A 13 -4.95 3.34 10.45
CA ILE A 13 -5.10 1.96 9.98
C ILE A 13 -6.55 1.49 10.18
N ALA A 14 -7.14 1.73 11.33
CA ALA A 14 -8.53 1.37 11.61
C ALA A 14 -9.50 2.06 10.62
N ARG A 15 -9.33 3.35 10.37
CA ARG A 15 -10.13 4.12 9.40
C ARG A 15 -9.96 3.58 7.99
N LEU A 16 -8.72 3.32 7.56
CA LEU A 16 -8.44 2.78 6.23
C LEU A 16 -9.08 1.40 6.03
N ALA A 17 -9.07 0.55 7.06
CA ALA A 17 -9.71 -0.76 6.99
C ALA A 17 -11.22 -0.62 6.73
N PHE A 18 -11.91 0.30 7.39
CA PHE A 18 -13.33 0.59 7.13
C PHE A 18 -13.55 1.14 5.73
N GLU A 19 -12.71 2.05 5.25
CA GLU A 19 -12.81 2.60 3.89
C GLU A 19 -12.61 1.50 2.83
N ILE A 20 -11.62 0.63 3.03
CA ILE A 20 -11.38 -0.51 2.14
C ILE A 20 -12.59 -1.44 2.12
N LEU A 21 -13.13 -1.79 3.27
CA LEU A 21 -14.31 -2.66 3.37
C LEU A 21 -15.53 -2.01 2.69
N GLU A 22 -15.76 -0.73 2.90
CA GLU A 22 -16.88 0.01 2.31
C GLU A 22 -16.86 -0.06 0.77
N ASN A 23 -15.69 0.02 0.17
CA ASN A 23 -15.53 -0.07 -1.29
C ASN A 23 -15.43 -1.49 -1.83
N ASN A 24 -15.36 -2.52 -0.97
CA ASN A 24 -15.09 -3.90 -1.35
C ASN A 24 -16.01 -4.92 -0.68
N PHE A 25 -17.11 -4.50 -0.06
CA PHE A 25 -17.97 -5.40 0.72
C PHE A 25 -18.67 -6.49 -0.11
N GLU A 26 -18.78 -6.31 -1.43
CA GLU A 26 -19.35 -7.30 -2.35
C GLU A 26 -18.30 -8.30 -2.87
N GLU A 27 -17.03 -8.07 -2.60
CA GLU A 27 -15.96 -8.96 -3.06
C GLU A 27 -15.95 -10.26 -2.24
N LYS A 28 -15.61 -11.37 -2.93
CA LYS A 28 -15.48 -12.69 -2.30
C LYS A 28 -14.14 -12.87 -1.62
N GLU A 29 -13.13 -12.14 -2.03
CA GLU A 29 -11.77 -12.15 -1.53
C GLU A 29 -11.11 -10.82 -1.82
N LEU A 30 -10.31 -10.34 -0.87
CA LEU A 30 -9.45 -9.17 -1.05
C LEU A 30 -7.99 -9.60 -1.13
N ILE A 31 -7.25 -9.05 -2.07
CA ILE A 31 -5.81 -9.24 -2.20
C ILE A 31 -5.11 -7.96 -1.77
N LEU A 32 -4.28 -8.01 -0.75
CA LEU A 32 -3.39 -6.92 -0.36
C LEU A 32 -1.99 -7.24 -0.87
N ALA A 33 -1.49 -6.45 -1.82
CA ALA A 33 -0.19 -6.62 -2.43
C ALA A 33 0.78 -5.57 -1.87
N GLY A 34 1.57 -5.97 -0.86
CA GLY A 34 2.55 -5.09 -0.23
C GLY A 34 3.81 -4.96 -1.07
N ILE A 35 4.26 -3.71 -1.28
CA ILE A 35 5.49 -3.42 -2.01
C ILE A 35 6.69 -3.52 -1.07
N ASN A 36 7.65 -4.38 -1.42
CA ASN A 36 8.90 -4.58 -0.69
C ASN A 36 8.63 -4.86 0.81
N PHE A 37 9.51 -4.40 1.70
CA PHE A 37 9.37 -4.68 3.14
C PHE A 37 8.39 -3.73 3.84
N ASN A 38 8.48 -2.44 3.59
CA ASN A 38 7.64 -1.45 4.27
C ASN A 38 6.18 -1.57 3.83
N GLY A 39 5.95 -1.71 2.53
CA GLY A 39 4.61 -1.94 2.00
C GLY A 39 3.99 -3.23 2.53
N MET A 40 4.79 -4.31 2.65
CA MET A 40 4.35 -5.58 3.20
C MET A 40 4.00 -5.48 4.69
N THR A 41 4.81 -4.76 5.46
CA THR A 41 4.53 -4.50 6.88
C THR A 41 3.21 -3.74 7.05
N PHE A 42 3.03 -2.67 6.28
CA PHE A 42 1.78 -1.89 6.32
C PHE A 42 0.58 -2.70 5.84
N ALA A 43 0.74 -3.50 4.79
CA ALA A 43 -0.30 -4.41 4.30
C ALA A 43 -0.73 -5.44 5.37
N GLY A 44 0.23 -5.97 6.13
CA GLY A 44 -0.05 -6.86 7.28
C GLY A 44 -0.87 -6.18 8.37
N MET A 45 -0.57 -4.92 8.68
CA MET A 45 -1.35 -4.12 9.63
C MET A 45 -2.78 -3.87 9.15
N LEU A 46 -2.95 -3.54 7.88
CA LEU A 46 -4.28 -3.38 7.27
C LEU A 46 -5.06 -4.69 7.28
N ARG A 47 -4.40 -5.80 6.98
CA ARG A 47 -5.03 -7.12 7.00
C ARG A 47 -5.55 -7.45 8.40
N GLU A 48 -4.75 -7.28 9.43
CA GLU A 48 -5.18 -7.52 10.82
C GLU A 48 -6.40 -6.66 11.20
N ALA A 49 -6.39 -5.38 10.80
CA ALA A 49 -7.52 -4.49 11.04
C ALA A 49 -8.78 -4.93 10.28
N LEU A 50 -8.64 -5.36 9.03
CA LEU A 50 -9.75 -5.87 8.21
C LEU A 50 -10.34 -7.14 8.79
N LEU A 51 -9.53 -8.08 9.26
CA LEU A 51 -10.00 -9.35 9.84
C LEU A 51 -10.84 -9.15 11.10
N LYS A 52 -10.73 -8.00 11.77
CA LYS A 52 -11.56 -7.66 12.93
C LYS A 52 -12.96 -7.16 12.55
N ILE A 53 -13.17 -6.70 11.33
CA ILE A 53 -14.40 -6.04 10.90
C ILE A 53 -15.13 -6.77 9.76
N THR A 54 -14.52 -7.78 9.15
CA THR A 54 -15.14 -8.54 8.07
C THR A 54 -14.75 -10.02 8.12
N LYS A 55 -15.61 -10.87 7.54
CA LYS A 55 -15.34 -12.29 7.30
C LYS A 55 -14.86 -12.56 5.87
N ILE A 56 -14.76 -11.55 5.03
CA ILE A 56 -14.19 -11.67 3.69
C ILE A 56 -12.73 -12.12 3.82
N PRO A 57 -12.31 -13.20 3.15
CA PRO A 57 -10.90 -13.60 3.15
C PRO A 57 -10.00 -12.48 2.62
N VAL A 58 -8.95 -12.17 3.35
CA VAL A 58 -7.94 -11.17 2.99
C VAL A 58 -6.60 -11.86 2.80
N ARG A 59 -6.19 -11.99 1.56
CA ARG A 59 -4.92 -12.61 1.18
C ARG A 59 -3.82 -11.57 1.09
N LEU A 60 -2.67 -11.88 1.68
CA LEU A 60 -1.50 -11.04 1.65
C LEU A 60 -0.48 -11.60 0.66
N ILE A 61 -0.05 -10.78 -0.30
CA ILE A 61 0.99 -11.10 -1.27
C ILE A 61 2.03 -9.98 -1.30
N GLN A 62 3.22 -10.29 -1.80
CA GLN A 62 4.31 -9.34 -1.90
C GLN A 62 4.69 -9.06 -3.34
N ILE A 63 4.90 -7.80 -3.67
CA ILE A 63 5.52 -7.35 -4.91
C ILE A 63 6.90 -6.80 -4.57
N ARG A 64 7.94 -7.31 -5.23
CA ARG A 64 9.31 -6.84 -5.05
C ARG A 64 9.83 -6.19 -6.31
N LEU A 65 10.39 -5.00 -6.16
CA LEU A 65 11.06 -4.28 -7.23
C LEU A 65 12.15 -3.39 -6.65
N ASN A 66 13.10 -3.01 -7.49
CA ASN A 66 14.10 -2.02 -7.13
C ASN A 66 13.55 -0.60 -7.41
N PRO A 67 13.19 0.20 -6.39
CA PRO A 67 12.57 1.50 -6.62
C PRO A 67 13.53 2.53 -7.25
N ALA A 68 14.83 2.34 -7.07
CA ALA A 68 15.83 3.23 -7.67
C ALA A 68 16.06 2.94 -9.16
N LYS A 69 15.93 1.67 -9.55
CA LYS A 69 16.15 1.19 -10.93
C LYS A 69 15.08 0.14 -11.30
N PRO A 70 13.83 0.55 -11.54
CA PRO A 70 12.71 -0.37 -11.68
C PRO A 70 12.76 -1.25 -12.94
N LEU A 71 13.64 -0.95 -13.89
CA LEU A 71 13.84 -1.76 -15.11
C LEU A 71 15.10 -2.64 -15.06
N GLN A 72 15.98 -2.46 -14.07
CA GLN A 72 17.22 -3.24 -13.97
C GLN A 72 16.94 -4.70 -13.64
N ASP A 73 16.01 -4.94 -12.72
CA ASP A 73 15.57 -6.25 -12.32
C ASP A 73 14.09 -6.44 -12.63
N PRO A 74 13.63 -7.68 -12.89
CA PRO A 74 12.21 -7.94 -13.08
C PRO A 74 11.43 -7.63 -11.81
N VAL A 75 10.21 -7.13 -11.96
CA VAL A 75 9.25 -7.02 -10.85
C VAL A 75 8.75 -8.42 -10.52
N VAL A 76 8.92 -8.85 -9.27
CA VAL A 76 8.60 -10.20 -8.82
C VAL A 76 7.40 -10.16 -7.89
N ILE A 77 6.42 -11.02 -8.18
CA ILE A 77 5.27 -11.28 -7.31
C ILE A 77 5.39 -12.70 -6.76
N ASP A 78 5.07 -12.90 -5.48
CA ASP A 78 5.29 -14.16 -4.76
C ASP A 78 4.19 -15.21 -4.95
N VAL A 79 3.30 -15.01 -5.90
CA VAL A 79 2.25 -15.96 -6.29
C VAL A 79 2.18 -16.08 -7.80
N ASP A 80 1.54 -17.14 -8.30
CA ASP A 80 1.18 -17.23 -9.69
C ASP A 80 0.14 -16.14 -10.01
N VAL A 81 0.47 -15.26 -10.95
CA VAL A 81 -0.37 -14.11 -11.32
C VAL A 81 -1.76 -14.55 -11.82
N GLU A 82 -1.89 -15.72 -12.42
CA GLU A 82 -3.18 -16.27 -12.86
C GLU A 82 -4.16 -16.45 -11.71
N GLN A 83 -3.69 -16.65 -10.47
CA GLN A 83 -4.53 -16.74 -9.28
C GLN A 83 -5.20 -15.41 -8.92
N LEU A 84 -4.74 -14.30 -9.47
CA LEU A 84 -5.24 -12.95 -9.20
C LEU A 84 -6.26 -12.48 -10.24
N LYS A 85 -6.51 -13.28 -11.25
CA LYS A 85 -7.44 -12.98 -12.32
C LYS A 85 -8.85 -12.77 -11.76
N SER A 86 -9.50 -11.71 -12.19
CA SER A 86 -10.86 -11.31 -11.75
C SER A 86 -10.97 -10.98 -10.25
N LYS A 87 -9.86 -10.78 -9.55
CA LYS A 87 -9.83 -10.42 -8.14
C LYS A 87 -9.69 -8.90 -7.94
N ALA A 88 -10.16 -8.42 -6.80
CA ALA A 88 -9.87 -7.06 -6.34
C ALA A 88 -8.50 -7.05 -5.67
N ILE A 89 -7.59 -6.23 -6.19
CA ILE A 89 -6.21 -6.12 -5.72
C ILE A 89 -6.00 -4.71 -5.18
N ILE A 90 -5.46 -4.61 -3.97
CA ILE A 90 -5.05 -3.35 -3.36
C ILE A 90 -3.53 -3.38 -3.23
N ILE A 91 -2.86 -2.52 -3.98
CA ILE A 91 -1.42 -2.32 -3.87
C ILE A 91 -1.17 -1.43 -2.65
N VAL A 92 -0.27 -1.87 -1.77
CA VAL A 92 -0.01 -1.23 -0.49
C VAL A 92 1.45 -0.83 -0.40
N ASP A 93 1.68 0.44 -0.09
CA ASP A 93 3.01 0.96 0.23
C ASP A 93 2.93 1.88 1.45
N ASP A 94 4.06 2.20 2.06
CA ASP A 94 4.11 3.11 3.20
C ASP A 94 3.99 4.58 2.76
N VAL A 95 4.69 4.95 1.70
CA VAL A 95 4.70 6.32 1.16
C VAL A 95 4.52 6.31 -0.35
N ALA A 96 3.60 7.12 -0.86
CA ALA A 96 3.53 7.46 -2.27
C ALA A 96 4.15 8.84 -2.50
N ASN A 97 5.29 8.87 -3.16
CA ASN A 97 5.97 10.10 -3.59
C ASN A 97 5.48 10.51 -4.99
N THR A 98 6.29 10.28 -6.00
CA THR A 98 5.95 10.59 -7.40
C THR A 98 4.96 9.60 -8.04
N GLY A 99 4.73 8.46 -7.40
CA GLY A 99 3.94 7.35 -7.92
C GLY A 99 4.75 6.36 -8.76
N ARG A 100 6.05 6.58 -8.95
CA ARG A 100 6.89 5.73 -9.81
C ARG A 100 6.95 4.29 -9.32
N THR A 101 7.21 4.05 -8.05
CA THR A 101 7.30 2.70 -7.49
C THR A 101 6.00 1.91 -7.70
N ILE A 102 4.87 2.53 -7.40
CA ILE A 102 3.55 1.92 -7.58
C ILE A 102 3.27 1.66 -9.06
N PHE A 103 3.60 2.61 -9.92
CA PHE A 103 3.41 2.48 -11.37
C PHE A 103 4.14 1.27 -11.93
N TYR A 104 5.40 1.05 -11.55
CA TYR A 104 6.16 -0.13 -12.00
C TYR A 104 5.75 -1.41 -11.28
N ALA A 105 5.24 -1.32 -10.07
CA ALA A 105 4.75 -2.48 -9.32
C ALA A 105 3.56 -3.18 -10.00
N VAL A 106 2.78 -2.49 -10.81
CA VAL A 106 1.64 -3.09 -11.53
C VAL A 106 2.05 -3.96 -12.74
N ARG A 107 3.31 -3.94 -13.15
CA ARG A 107 3.76 -4.66 -14.37
C ARG A 107 3.33 -6.13 -14.41
N PRO A 108 3.57 -6.96 -13.39
CA PRO A 108 3.13 -8.35 -13.45
C PRO A 108 1.61 -8.51 -13.51
N LEU A 109 0.85 -7.54 -13.03
CA LEU A 109 -0.61 -7.56 -13.06
C LEU A 109 -1.18 -7.20 -14.44
N MET A 110 -0.36 -6.65 -15.33
CA MET A 110 -0.78 -6.33 -16.71
C MET A 110 -0.93 -7.57 -17.60
N GLU A 111 -0.48 -8.73 -17.15
CA GLU A 111 -0.64 -10.01 -17.85
C GLU A 111 -2.01 -10.64 -17.66
N ILE A 112 -2.80 -10.11 -16.72
CA ILE A 112 -4.14 -10.58 -16.37
C ILE A 112 -5.13 -9.43 -16.38
N VAL A 113 -6.42 -9.75 -16.26
CA VAL A 113 -7.46 -8.75 -16.03
C VAL A 113 -8.03 -8.95 -14.62
N PRO A 114 -7.54 -8.21 -13.61
CA PRO A 114 -8.17 -8.19 -12.30
C PRO A 114 -9.53 -7.48 -12.36
N SER A 115 -10.38 -7.65 -11.34
CA SER A 115 -11.64 -6.92 -11.30
C SER A 115 -11.41 -5.43 -11.08
N LYS A 116 -10.41 -5.10 -10.28
CA LYS A 116 -9.90 -3.73 -10.09
C LYS A 116 -8.54 -3.75 -9.42
N ILE A 117 -7.81 -2.66 -9.56
CA ILE A 117 -6.57 -2.38 -8.81
C ILE A 117 -6.76 -1.04 -8.10
N GLU A 118 -6.66 -1.07 -6.78
CA GLU A 118 -6.68 0.12 -5.94
C GLU A 118 -5.32 0.28 -5.24
N VAL A 119 -5.07 1.44 -4.65
CA VAL A 119 -3.82 1.77 -3.98
C VAL A 119 -4.10 2.30 -2.58
N ALA A 120 -3.39 1.78 -1.59
CA ALA A 120 -3.43 2.23 -0.21
C ALA A 120 -2.03 2.60 0.28
N VAL A 121 -1.90 3.77 0.91
CA VAL A 121 -0.64 4.22 1.51
C VAL A 121 -0.89 4.86 2.87
N LEU A 122 0.11 4.84 3.73
CA LEU A 122 0.04 5.56 5.00
C LEU A 122 0.23 7.07 4.77
N VAL A 123 1.20 7.42 3.93
CA VAL A 123 1.50 8.83 3.61
C VAL A 123 1.45 9.05 2.11
N ASP A 124 0.67 10.03 1.67
CA ASP A 124 0.63 10.46 0.27
C ASP A 124 1.19 11.87 0.13
N ARG A 125 2.20 12.02 -0.73
CA ARG A 125 2.70 13.33 -1.16
C ARG A 125 1.96 13.72 -2.43
N LYS A 126 1.46 14.95 -2.48
CA LYS A 126 0.56 15.39 -3.57
C LYS A 126 1.21 15.49 -4.97
N HIS A 127 2.52 15.57 -5.05
CA HIS A 127 3.22 15.69 -6.33
C HIS A 127 3.38 14.34 -7.01
N LYS A 128 2.58 14.09 -8.04
CA LYS A 128 2.70 12.89 -8.88
C LYS A 128 3.36 13.22 -10.21
N SER A 129 4.32 12.38 -10.62
CA SER A 129 4.97 12.40 -11.92
C SER A 129 4.52 11.24 -12.80
N PHE A 130 3.83 10.27 -12.23
CA PHE A 130 3.29 9.09 -12.89
C PHE A 130 1.77 9.02 -12.70
N PRO A 131 1.02 8.39 -13.61
CA PRO A 131 -0.45 8.38 -13.58
C PRO A 131 -0.99 7.40 -12.53
N ILE A 132 -0.76 7.73 -11.26
CA ILE A 132 -1.21 6.96 -10.09
C ILE A 132 -2.13 7.84 -9.26
N ALA A 133 -3.32 7.32 -8.98
CA ALA A 133 -4.22 7.84 -7.96
C ALA A 133 -4.20 6.92 -6.75
N VAL A 134 -4.12 7.49 -5.55
CA VAL A 134 -4.18 6.74 -4.30
C VAL A 134 -5.58 6.78 -3.75
N ASP A 135 -6.20 5.60 -3.58
CA ASP A 135 -7.60 5.47 -3.16
C ASP A 135 -7.78 5.57 -1.65
N TYR A 136 -6.81 5.05 -0.89
CA TYR A 136 -6.84 4.99 0.57
C TYR A 136 -5.58 5.64 1.13
N VAL A 137 -5.74 6.76 1.80
CA VAL A 137 -4.64 7.61 2.26
C VAL A 137 -4.73 7.80 3.77
N GLY A 138 -3.66 7.46 4.49
CA GLY A 138 -3.57 7.73 5.93
C GLY A 138 -3.48 9.23 6.20
N ILE A 139 -2.49 9.88 5.63
CA ILE A 139 -2.31 11.33 5.69
C ILE A 139 -1.75 11.83 4.36
N SER A 140 -2.27 12.98 3.91
CA SER A 140 -1.78 13.69 2.72
C SER A 140 -0.90 14.85 3.13
N LEU A 141 0.29 14.97 2.54
CA LEU A 141 1.23 16.02 2.84
C LEU A 141 1.58 16.82 1.58
N ALA A 142 1.51 18.14 1.68
CA ALA A 142 2.09 19.06 0.71
C ALA A 142 3.50 19.41 1.18
N THR A 143 4.48 18.59 0.80
CA THR A 143 5.90 18.79 1.16
C THR A 143 6.67 19.43 0.01
N THR A 144 7.82 20.02 0.32
CA THR A 144 8.77 20.45 -0.71
C THR A 144 9.51 19.25 -1.28
N ILE A 145 10.17 19.43 -2.44
CA ILE A 145 10.95 18.37 -3.10
C ILE A 145 12.15 17.94 -2.23
N GLN A 146 12.62 18.82 -1.36
CA GLN A 146 13.80 18.58 -0.52
C GLN A 146 13.50 17.84 0.79
N GLU A 147 12.24 17.72 1.17
CA GLU A 147 11.86 17.04 2.42
C GLU A 147 11.69 15.53 2.19
N ASP A 148 12.30 14.74 3.06
CA ASP A 148 12.17 13.29 3.07
C ASP A 148 11.18 12.82 4.14
N ILE A 149 10.41 11.79 3.80
CA ILE A 149 9.47 11.17 4.72
C ILE A 149 10.05 9.81 5.14
N ASP A 150 10.25 9.65 6.45
CA ASP A 150 10.73 8.42 7.06
C ASP A 150 9.57 7.76 7.84
N VAL A 151 9.14 6.60 7.36
CA VAL A 151 8.08 5.80 7.98
C VAL A 151 8.71 4.64 8.74
N ARG A 152 8.61 4.69 10.06
CA ARG A 152 9.12 3.65 10.96
C ARG A 152 7.96 2.84 11.50
N ILE A 153 7.70 1.69 10.91
CA ILE A 153 6.61 0.78 11.30
C ILE A 153 7.06 -0.66 11.50
N ARG A 154 8.32 -0.97 11.23
CA ARG A 154 8.86 -2.33 11.42
C ARG A 154 9.10 -2.67 12.88
N ASP A 155 9.51 -1.70 13.68
CA ASP A 155 9.67 -1.88 15.12
C ASP A 155 8.34 -1.69 15.83
N THR A 156 7.84 -2.77 16.42
CA THR A 156 6.54 -2.79 17.11
C THR A 156 6.45 -1.84 18.30
N LYS A 157 7.59 -1.35 18.80
CA LYS A 157 7.63 -0.49 20.00
C LYS A 157 7.59 1.00 19.69
N ALA A 158 8.02 1.42 18.50
CA ALA A 158 8.27 2.83 18.19
C ALA A 158 7.79 3.24 16.80
N TRP A 159 6.52 2.97 16.49
CA TRP A 159 5.95 3.43 15.21
C TRP A 159 5.90 4.95 15.17
N ALA A 160 6.38 5.53 14.09
CA ALA A 160 6.36 6.97 13.87
C ALA A 160 6.51 7.30 12.39
N VAL A 161 6.02 8.47 12.02
CA VAL A 161 6.30 9.09 10.73
C VAL A 161 7.02 10.41 10.99
N HIS A 162 8.17 10.60 10.36
CA HIS A 162 8.98 11.81 10.46
C HIS A 162 9.13 12.47 9.10
N ILE A 163 9.32 13.78 9.12
CA ILE A 163 9.75 14.58 7.98
C ILE A 163 11.10 15.23 8.32
N HIS A 164 12.03 15.19 7.39
CA HIS A 164 13.38 15.74 7.52
C HIS A 164 13.66 16.78 6.47
#